data_b9c41ead98cac2a5742841a473188c81
#
_entry.id   b9c41ead98cac2a5742841a473188c81
#
_cell.length_a   1.000
_cell.length_b   1.000
_cell.length_c   1.000
_cell.angle_alpha   90.00
_cell.angle_beta   90.00
_cell.angle_gamma   90.00
#
_symmetry.space_group_name_H-M   'P 1'
#
loop_
_entity.id
_entity.type
_entity.pdbx_description
1 polymer ?
#
loop_
_entity_poly.entity_id
_entity_poly.type
_entity_poly.pdbx_seq_one_letter_code
_entity_poly.pdbx_strand_id
1 'polypeptide(L)'
;MFKYNTVEEALEDLRQGKMILCTDDPDRENEGDLICAAEFATTENINFMATHAKGLICMPMSEYYVRKLRFPQMVQYNTDNHETAFTVSIDAVSTTTGISAKERSMTAMHCVDEDAKPEDFRRPGHMFPLLAKPNGVLEREGHTEATVDLCRLAGLKECGLCCEIMREDGTMMRASELQEKSQEWGIKFITIKDIQDYRKCNEKLVEKVTKTKLPTKYGNFTAYGYINKLNGEHHVALVKGDIGDGKDVLCRVHSECLTGDTFGSLRCDCGDQLAAAMTQIEKEGRGVFLYMRQEGRGIGLINKLKAYELQEQGMDTLDANLALGFKGDEREYYIGAQILKDLGVKGMRLMTNNPDKVYQLEEFGIEIEKRVPIKMEATAYDEKYLKTKQDRMGHILDM
;
A
#
# COMPACT_ATOMS: atom_id res chain seq x y z
N MET A 1 -20.13 17.61 -2.73
CA MET A 1 -19.15 16.54 -2.96
C MET A 1 -19.56 15.38 -2.05
N PHE A 2 -19.71 14.18 -2.56
CA PHE A 2 -20.05 13.00 -1.74
C PHE A 2 -18.90 12.71 -0.79
N LYS A 3 -19.21 12.35 0.43
CA LYS A 3 -18.22 11.95 1.43
C LYS A 3 -18.34 10.44 1.65
N TYR A 4 -17.31 9.70 1.30
CA TYR A 4 -17.20 8.28 1.66
C TYR A 4 -17.27 8.10 3.18
N ASN A 5 -17.68 6.94 3.62
CA ASN A 5 -17.62 6.56 5.02
C ASN A 5 -16.16 6.32 5.43
N THR A 6 -15.89 6.33 6.74
CA THR A 6 -14.56 5.96 7.22
C THR A 6 -14.39 4.45 7.25
N VAL A 7 -13.14 3.99 7.23
CA VAL A 7 -12.85 2.55 7.34
C VAL A 7 -13.33 2.01 8.69
N GLU A 8 -13.23 2.79 9.77
CA GLU A 8 -13.72 2.40 11.10
C GLU A 8 -15.23 2.16 11.11
N GLU A 9 -16.01 3.00 10.43
CA GLU A 9 -17.47 2.82 10.29
C GLU A 9 -17.79 1.53 9.54
N ALA A 10 -17.04 1.23 8.46
CA ALA A 10 -17.19 0.01 7.68
C ALA A 10 -16.80 -1.24 8.49
N LEU A 11 -15.70 -1.18 9.25
CA LEU A 11 -15.27 -2.27 10.13
C LEU A 11 -16.29 -2.57 11.22
N GLU A 12 -16.95 -1.54 11.76
CA GLU A 12 -17.99 -1.73 12.78
C GLU A 12 -19.24 -2.41 12.18
N ASP A 13 -19.65 -2.02 10.97
CA ASP A 13 -20.75 -2.69 10.29
C ASP A 13 -20.44 -4.16 9.96
N LEU A 14 -19.20 -4.46 9.53
CA LEU A 14 -18.76 -5.85 9.32
C LEU A 14 -18.79 -6.69 10.60
N ARG A 15 -18.36 -6.13 11.75
CA ARG A 15 -18.47 -6.82 13.06
C ARG A 15 -19.91 -7.14 13.45
N GLN A 16 -20.84 -6.30 13.03
CA GLN A 16 -22.28 -6.50 13.24
C GLN A 16 -22.92 -7.44 12.21
N GLY A 17 -22.14 -8.03 11.32
CA GLY A 17 -22.64 -8.95 10.28
C GLY A 17 -23.32 -8.25 9.10
N LYS A 18 -23.19 -6.92 8.98
CA LYS A 18 -23.71 -6.16 7.85
C LYS A 18 -22.75 -6.22 6.66
N MET A 19 -23.29 -5.94 5.48
CA MET A 19 -22.50 -5.72 4.27
C MET A 19 -21.99 -4.28 4.20
N ILE A 20 -20.91 -4.12 3.47
CA ILE A 20 -20.39 -2.81 3.05
C ILE A 20 -20.24 -2.80 1.52
N LEU A 21 -20.10 -1.61 0.94
CA LEU A 21 -19.76 -1.38 -0.45
C LEU A 21 -18.34 -0.85 -0.52
N CYS A 22 -17.53 -1.43 -1.40
CA CYS A 22 -16.16 -1.00 -1.64
C CYS A 22 -15.95 -0.80 -3.15
N THR A 23 -15.26 0.28 -3.55
CA THR A 23 -14.88 0.52 -4.95
C THR A 23 -13.37 0.59 -5.09
N ASP A 24 -12.87 0.17 -6.24
CA ASP A 24 -11.47 0.28 -6.61
C ASP A 24 -11.17 1.59 -7.38
N ASP A 25 -9.92 1.72 -7.85
CA ASP A 25 -9.47 2.89 -8.59
C ASP A 25 -10.14 2.97 -9.97
N PRO A 26 -10.55 4.17 -10.43
CA PRO A 26 -11.07 4.39 -11.78
C PRO A 26 -10.15 3.92 -12.92
N ASP A 27 -8.84 3.90 -12.68
CA ASP A 27 -7.85 3.46 -13.66
C ASP A 27 -7.60 1.93 -13.63
N ARG A 28 -8.25 1.19 -12.68
CA ARG A 28 -8.17 -0.27 -12.58
C ARG A 28 -9.42 -0.92 -13.22
N GLU A 29 -10.36 -1.46 -12.44
CA GLU A 29 -11.64 -2.02 -12.94
C GLU A 29 -12.73 -0.96 -12.95
N ASN A 30 -12.60 0.04 -12.04
CA ASN A 30 -13.59 1.07 -11.80
C ASN A 30 -14.96 0.47 -11.46
N GLU A 31 -14.97 -0.52 -10.58
CA GLU A 31 -16.15 -1.28 -10.17
C GLU A 31 -16.40 -1.14 -8.67
N GLY A 32 -17.54 -1.59 -8.23
CA GLY A 32 -17.87 -1.66 -6.81
C GLY A 32 -18.47 -3.00 -6.45
N ASP A 33 -18.00 -3.52 -5.30
CA ASP A 33 -18.45 -4.79 -4.77
C ASP A 33 -19.22 -4.61 -3.46
N LEU A 34 -20.25 -5.44 -3.28
CA LEU A 34 -20.78 -5.72 -1.95
C LEU A 34 -19.86 -6.72 -1.24
N ILE A 35 -19.45 -6.39 -0.03
CA ILE A 35 -18.57 -7.22 0.79
C ILE A 35 -19.25 -7.58 2.10
N CYS A 36 -19.15 -8.85 2.53
CA CYS A 36 -19.47 -9.27 3.88
C CYS A 36 -18.48 -10.34 4.38
N ALA A 37 -18.32 -10.46 5.70
CA ALA A 37 -17.51 -11.53 6.28
C ALA A 37 -18.17 -12.89 6.12
N ALA A 38 -17.38 -13.95 5.88
CA ALA A 38 -17.89 -15.32 5.69
C ALA A 38 -18.61 -15.86 6.94
N GLU A 39 -18.23 -15.41 8.13
CA GLU A 39 -18.91 -15.75 9.39
C GLU A 39 -20.37 -15.28 9.42
N PHE A 40 -20.69 -14.26 8.62
CA PHE A 40 -22.02 -13.65 8.48
C PHE A 40 -22.59 -13.79 7.06
N ALA A 41 -22.12 -14.79 6.30
CA ALA A 41 -22.65 -15.11 4.98
C ALA A 41 -24.04 -15.78 5.07
N THR A 42 -25.00 -15.10 5.69
CA THR A 42 -26.35 -15.62 5.89
C THR A 42 -27.09 -15.80 4.56
N THR A 43 -28.17 -16.56 4.57
CA THR A 43 -29.04 -16.74 3.39
C THR A 43 -29.52 -15.38 2.86
N GLU A 44 -29.87 -14.47 3.77
CA GLU A 44 -30.35 -13.12 3.45
C GLU A 44 -29.27 -12.29 2.75
N ASN A 45 -28.03 -12.30 3.27
CA ASN A 45 -26.90 -11.57 2.68
C ASN A 45 -26.58 -12.10 1.29
N ILE A 46 -26.50 -13.42 1.10
CA ILE A 46 -26.24 -14.00 -0.22
C ILE A 46 -27.40 -13.74 -1.19
N ASN A 47 -28.66 -13.82 -0.71
CA ASN A 47 -29.80 -13.48 -1.54
C ASN A 47 -29.82 -12.02 -1.95
N PHE A 48 -29.40 -11.12 -1.05
CA PHE A 48 -29.26 -9.70 -1.36
C PHE A 48 -28.19 -9.46 -2.45
N MET A 49 -27.01 -10.07 -2.31
CA MET A 49 -25.95 -10.01 -3.33
C MET A 49 -26.45 -10.53 -4.69
N ALA A 50 -27.06 -11.71 -4.72
CA ALA A 50 -27.56 -12.32 -5.96
C ALA A 50 -28.67 -11.49 -6.63
N THR A 51 -29.51 -10.81 -5.86
CA THR A 51 -30.66 -10.04 -6.38
C THR A 51 -30.25 -8.63 -6.80
N HIS A 52 -29.40 -7.97 -6.01
CA HIS A 52 -29.14 -6.54 -6.16
C HIS A 52 -27.77 -6.24 -6.79
N ALA A 53 -26.75 -7.04 -6.47
CA ALA A 53 -25.43 -6.89 -7.10
C ALA A 53 -25.38 -7.58 -8.47
N LYS A 54 -25.86 -8.81 -8.60
CA LYS A 54 -25.98 -9.59 -9.85
C LYS A 54 -24.64 -10.11 -10.41
N GLY A 55 -23.52 -9.77 -9.77
CA GLY A 55 -22.18 -10.22 -10.13
C GLY A 55 -21.90 -11.68 -9.73
N LEU A 56 -20.68 -12.10 -9.85
CA LEU A 56 -20.21 -13.40 -9.39
C LEU A 56 -19.93 -13.35 -7.89
N ILE A 57 -20.69 -14.10 -7.10
CA ILE A 57 -20.41 -14.18 -5.67
C ILE A 57 -19.13 -14.99 -5.47
N CYS A 58 -18.02 -14.29 -5.24
CA CYS A 58 -16.72 -14.83 -4.94
C CYS A 58 -16.49 -14.91 -3.43
N MET A 59 -15.52 -15.74 -3.03
CA MET A 59 -15.18 -15.94 -1.62
C MET A 59 -13.68 -15.74 -1.37
N PRO A 60 -13.22 -14.48 -1.31
CA PRO A 60 -11.84 -14.16 -0.94
C PRO A 60 -11.46 -14.73 0.41
N MET A 61 -10.27 -15.35 0.51
CA MET A 61 -9.75 -15.91 1.73
C MET A 61 -8.22 -15.83 1.80
N SER A 62 -7.70 -15.82 3.03
CA SER A 62 -6.26 -15.85 3.24
C SER A 62 -5.64 -17.21 2.86
N GLU A 63 -4.33 -17.22 2.66
CA GLU A 63 -3.57 -18.44 2.38
C GLU A 63 -3.80 -19.52 3.43
N TYR A 64 -4.05 -19.13 4.68
CA TYR A 64 -4.35 -20.07 5.76
C TYR A 64 -5.55 -20.96 5.41
N TYR A 65 -6.68 -20.38 4.98
CA TYR A 65 -7.89 -21.15 4.65
C TYR A 65 -7.71 -21.97 3.38
N VAL A 66 -7.10 -21.40 2.34
CA VAL A 66 -6.82 -22.12 1.08
C VAL A 66 -5.97 -23.36 1.35
N ARG A 67 -4.93 -23.25 2.19
CA ARG A 67 -4.07 -24.38 2.58
C ARG A 67 -4.78 -25.37 3.50
N LYS A 68 -5.49 -24.88 4.53
CA LYS A 68 -6.26 -25.73 5.45
C LYS A 68 -7.24 -26.61 4.71
N LEU A 69 -7.99 -26.03 3.76
CA LEU A 69 -9.06 -26.70 3.01
C LEU A 69 -8.56 -27.34 1.70
N ARG A 70 -7.26 -27.21 1.39
CA ARG A 70 -6.61 -27.77 0.20
C ARG A 70 -7.34 -27.42 -1.10
N PHE A 71 -7.65 -26.13 -1.27
CA PHE A 71 -8.24 -25.64 -2.52
C PHE A 71 -7.14 -25.37 -3.55
N PRO A 72 -7.02 -26.16 -4.62
CA PRO A 72 -6.03 -25.91 -5.65
C PRO A 72 -6.42 -24.73 -6.53
N GLN A 73 -5.43 -24.08 -7.14
CA GLN A 73 -5.69 -23.07 -8.15
C GLN A 73 -6.51 -23.64 -9.30
N MET A 74 -7.45 -22.86 -9.83
CA MET A 74 -8.35 -23.27 -10.92
C MET A 74 -7.56 -23.58 -12.20
N VAL A 75 -6.47 -22.85 -12.45
CA VAL A 75 -5.62 -23.00 -13.62
C VAL A 75 -4.16 -23.06 -13.25
N GLN A 76 -3.35 -23.79 -14.01
CA GLN A 76 -1.91 -23.86 -13.80
C GLN A 76 -1.20 -22.56 -14.21
N TYR A 77 -1.68 -21.90 -15.26
CA TYR A 77 -1.16 -20.63 -15.77
C TYR A 77 -2.30 -19.62 -15.75
N ASN A 78 -2.21 -18.62 -14.88
CA ASN A 78 -3.19 -17.55 -14.81
C ASN A 78 -2.90 -16.55 -15.93
N THR A 79 -3.91 -16.26 -16.76
CA THR A 79 -3.87 -15.28 -17.84
C THR A 79 -4.91 -14.18 -17.65
N ASP A 80 -5.49 -14.07 -16.46
CA ASP A 80 -6.41 -13.00 -16.12
C ASP A 80 -5.70 -11.64 -16.14
N ASN A 81 -6.38 -10.62 -16.64
CA ASN A 81 -5.82 -9.28 -16.80
C ASN A 81 -5.36 -8.65 -15.47
N HIS A 82 -6.01 -9.02 -14.38
CA HIS A 82 -5.74 -8.53 -13.02
C HIS A 82 -5.12 -9.59 -12.11
N GLU A 83 -4.76 -10.74 -12.68
CA GLU A 83 -4.13 -11.87 -11.96
C GLU A 83 -4.97 -12.41 -10.79
N THR A 84 -6.31 -12.31 -10.87
CA THR A 84 -7.20 -12.81 -9.82
C THR A 84 -7.01 -14.32 -9.62
N ALA A 85 -6.63 -14.70 -8.40
CA ALA A 85 -6.19 -16.07 -8.11
C ALA A 85 -7.40 -16.97 -7.74
N PHE A 86 -8.21 -17.33 -8.75
CA PHE A 86 -9.30 -18.27 -8.59
C PHE A 86 -8.77 -19.65 -8.18
N THR A 87 -9.39 -20.23 -7.16
CA THR A 87 -9.26 -21.65 -6.86
C THR A 87 -10.43 -22.42 -7.49
N VAL A 88 -10.39 -23.75 -7.46
CA VAL A 88 -11.54 -24.55 -7.91
C VAL A 88 -12.79 -24.18 -7.12
N SER A 89 -13.94 -24.10 -7.80
CA SER A 89 -15.23 -23.84 -7.16
C SER A 89 -15.65 -25.01 -6.27
N ILE A 90 -16.45 -24.72 -5.23
CA ILE A 90 -16.80 -25.67 -4.19
C ILE A 90 -18.27 -25.61 -3.80
N ASP A 91 -18.78 -26.71 -3.25
CA ASP A 91 -20.01 -26.80 -2.47
C ASP A 91 -19.79 -27.65 -1.22
N ALA A 92 -20.40 -27.32 -0.09
CA ALA A 92 -20.40 -28.20 1.07
C ALA A 92 -21.10 -29.54 0.73
N VAL A 93 -20.55 -30.66 1.20
CA VAL A 93 -21.12 -31.99 0.94
C VAL A 93 -22.55 -32.18 1.47
N SER A 94 -22.94 -31.36 2.45
CA SER A 94 -24.27 -31.32 3.02
C SER A 94 -25.34 -30.66 2.15
N THR A 95 -24.94 -30.02 1.03
CA THR A 95 -25.84 -29.34 0.08
C THR A 95 -26.42 -30.33 -0.95
N THR A 96 -27.52 -29.98 -1.58
CA THR A 96 -28.09 -30.75 -2.72
C THR A 96 -27.50 -30.29 -4.03
N THR A 97 -28.04 -29.21 -4.63
CA THR A 97 -27.51 -28.62 -5.87
C THR A 97 -26.39 -27.61 -5.62
N GLY A 98 -26.40 -26.95 -4.45
CA GLY A 98 -25.36 -25.97 -4.05
C GLY A 98 -25.67 -24.53 -4.43
N ILE A 99 -26.54 -24.25 -5.43
CA ILE A 99 -26.71 -22.92 -6.03
C ILE A 99 -27.65 -21.99 -5.24
N SER A 100 -28.59 -22.51 -4.45
CA SER A 100 -29.52 -21.64 -3.71
C SER A 100 -28.79 -20.73 -2.73
N ALA A 101 -29.35 -19.56 -2.43
CA ALA A 101 -28.76 -18.64 -1.44
C ALA A 101 -28.50 -19.35 -0.10
N LYS A 102 -29.42 -20.21 0.31
CA LYS A 102 -29.26 -21.02 1.51
C LYS A 102 -28.07 -21.98 1.43
N GLU A 103 -27.89 -22.68 0.33
CA GLU A 103 -26.82 -23.66 0.20
C GLU A 103 -25.44 -23.00 0.00
N ARG A 104 -25.41 -21.86 -0.70
CA ARG A 104 -24.17 -21.05 -0.77
C ARG A 104 -23.80 -20.48 0.60
N SER A 105 -24.79 -20.06 1.42
CA SER A 105 -24.60 -19.68 2.81
C SER A 105 -23.99 -20.82 3.63
N MET A 106 -24.57 -22.02 3.54
CA MET A 106 -24.03 -23.20 4.22
C MET A 106 -22.59 -23.48 3.82
N THR A 107 -22.27 -23.39 2.54
CA THR A 107 -20.90 -23.61 2.04
C THR A 107 -19.93 -22.54 2.55
N ALA A 108 -20.30 -21.26 2.47
CA ALA A 108 -19.44 -20.15 2.88
C ALA A 108 -19.15 -20.17 4.39
N MET A 109 -20.19 -20.32 5.20
CA MET A 109 -20.04 -20.36 6.67
C MET A 109 -19.23 -21.57 7.10
N HIS A 110 -19.44 -22.75 6.46
CA HIS A 110 -18.69 -23.96 6.79
C HIS A 110 -17.19 -23.84 6.47
N CYS A 111 -16.78 -23.07 5.46
CA CYS A 111 -15.37 -22.84 5.17
C CYS A 111 -14.58 -22.23 6.33
N VAL A 112 -15.25 -21.46 7.17
CA VAL A 112 -14.64 -20.76 8.31
C VAL A 112 -14.85 -21.46 9.64
N ASP A 113 -15.52 -22.63 9.67
CA ASP A 113 -15.62 -23.44 10.88
C ASP A 113 -14.24 -23.96 11.31
N GLU A 114 -14.01 -24.00 12.61
CA GLU A 114 -12.73 -24.48 13.15
C GLU A 114 -12.43 -25.93 12.76
N ASP A 115 -13.46 -26.77 12.73
CA ASP A 115 -13.37 -28.20 12.44
C ASP A 115 -13.48 -28.52 10.92
N ALA A 116 -13.68 -27.52 10.06
CA ALA A 116 -13.80 -27.72 8.61
C ALA A 116 -12.57 -28.42 8.01
N LYS A 117 -12.83 -29.43 7.18
CA LYS A 117 -11.82 -30.29 6.54
C LYS A 117 -11.97 -30.27 5.02
N PRO A 118 -10.92 -30.63 4.27
CA PRO A 118 -10.98 -30.71 2.80
C PRO A 118 -12.10 -31.62 2.26
N GLU A 119 -12.41 -32.69 2.98
CA GLU A 119 -13.42 -33.69 2.63
C GLU A 119 -14.86 -33.19 2.77
N ASP A 120 -15.06 -32.07 3.47
CA ASP A 120 -16.38 -31.47 3.67
C ASP A 120 -16.87 -30.70 2.43
N PHE A 121 -16.03 -30.60 1.40
CA PHE A 121 -16.33 -29.82 0.19
C PHE A 121 -16.21 -30.64 -1.07
N ARG A 122 -17.28 -30.65 -1.89
CA ARG A 122 -17.28 -31.13 -3.27
C ARG A 122 -16.60 -30.11 -4.21
N ARG A 123 -15.98 -30.59 -5.25
CA ARG A 123 -15.31 -29.83 -6.31
C ARG A 123 -15.67 -30.43 -7.66
N PRO A 124 -16.15 -29.65 -8.66
CA PRO A 124 -16.52 -28.25 -8.59
C PRO A 124 -17.81 -27.99 -7.81
N GLY A 125 -18.17 -26.70 -7.60
CA GLY A 125 -19.39 -26.26 -6.96
C GLY A 125 -19.79 -24.85 -7.39
N HIS A 126 -20.59 -24.15 -6.56
CA HIS A 126 -21.20 -22.87 -6.90
C HIS A 126 -20.68 -21.70 -6.05
N MET A 127 -19.68 -21.94 -5.17
CA MET A 127 -18.91 -20.89 -4.51
C MET A 127 -17.50 -20.88 -5.07
N PHE A 128 -16.94 -19.66 -5.24
CA PHE A 128 -15.68 -19.43 -5.94
C PHE A 128 -14.64 -18.86 -4.97
N PRO A 129 -13.85 -19.69 -4.26
CA PRO A 129 -12.79 -19.19 -3.40
C PRO A 129 -11.69 -18.50 -4.21
N LEU A 130 -11.22 -17.35 -3.70
CA LEU A 130 -10.12 -16.57 -4.27
C LEU A 130 -8.99 -16.48 -3.24
N LEU A 131 -7.75 -16.74 -3.67
CA LEU A 131 -6.58 -16.59 -2.83
C LEU A 131 -6.12 -15.14 -2.83
N ALA A 132 -6.24 -14.46 -1.69
CA ALA A 132 -5.71 -13.11 -1.54
C ALA A 132 -4.18 -13.10 -1.42
N LYS A 133 -3.55 -12.03 -1.90
CA LYS A 133 -2.11 -11.79 -1.71
C LYS A 133 -1.79 -11.61 -0.22
N PRO A 134 -0.61 -12.07 0.26
CA PRO A 134 -0.28 -12.04 1.69
C PRO A 134 -0.29 -10.64 2.32
N ASN A 135 0.12 -9.62 1.57
CA ASN A 135 0.12 -8.24 2.05
C ASN A 135 -1.18 -7.48 1.75
N GLY A 136 -2.22 -8.19 1.29
CA GLY A 136 -3.53 -7.62 1.03
C GLY A 136 -3.50 -6.46 0.04
N VAL A 137 -4.30 -5.41 0.28
CA VAL A 137 -4.40 -4.22 -0.59
C VAL A 137 -3.10 -3.43 -0.73
N LEU A 138 -2.10 -3.67 0.12
CA LEU A 138 -0.77 -3.06 -0.01
C LEU A 138 0.13 -3.80 -1.00
N GLU A 139 -0.30 -4.94 -1.54
CA GLU A 139 0.40 -5.71 -2.58
C GLU A 139 -0.40 -5.73 -3.89
N ARG A 140 -1.73 -5.92 -3.81
CA ARG A 140 -2.64 -5.90 -4.96
C ARG A 140 -3.94 -5.15 -4.60
N GLU A 141 -4.25 -4.12 -5.34
CA GLU A 141 -5.35 -3.17 -5.09
C GLU A 141 -6.71 -3.71 -5.56
N GLY A 142 -7.01 -5.00 -5.27
CA GLY A 142 -8.23 -5.67 -5.70
C GLY A 142 -9.24 -5.91 -4.58
N HIS A 143 -10.52 -6.11 -4.97
CA HIS A 143 -11.62 -6.44 -4.05
C HIS A 143 -11.36 -7.75 -3.28
N THR A 144 -10.62 -8.69 -3.87
CA THR A 144 -10.16 -9.93 -3.21
C THR A 144 -9.35 -9.60 -1.95
N GLU A 145 -8.33 -8.78 -2.10
CA GLU A 145 -7.45 -8.35 -1.00
C GLU A 145 -8.21 -7.46 -0.01
N ALA A 146 -9.02 -6.53 -0.52
CA ALA A 146 -9.84 -5.65 0.31
C ALA A 146 -10.78 -6.43 1.24
N THR A 147 -11.43 -7.47 0.73
CA THR A 147 -12.33 -8.33 1.53
C THR A 147 -11.59 -9.01 2.67
N VAL A 148 -10.42 -9.61 2.40
CA VAL A 148 -9.64 -10.31 3.43
C VAL A 148 -9.07 -9.33 4.45
N ASP A 149 -8.54 -8.18 4.01
CA ASP A 149 -8.01 -7.14 4.89
C ASP A 149 -9.10 -6.57 5.80
N LEU A 150 -10.27 -6.27 5.27
CA LEU A 150 -11.39 -5.77 6.06
C LEU A 150 -11.85 -6.78 7.12
N CYS A 151 -11.94 -8.07 6.78
CA CYS A 151 -12.24 -9.11 7.76
C CYS A 151 -11.15 -9.16 8.85
N ARG A 152 -9.87 -9.15 8.48
CA ARG A 152 -8.75 -9.15 9.42
C ARG A 152 -8.74 -7.91 10.33
N LEU A 153 -8.94 -6.71 9.76
CA LEU A 153 -8.98 -5.45 10.51
C LEU A 153 -10.20 -5.35 11.44
N ALA A 154 -11.30 -6.00 11.06
CA ALA A 154 -12.47 -6.13 11.92
C ALA A 154 -12.27 -7.13 13.06
N GLY A 155 -11.18 -7.92 13.08
CA GLY A 155 -10.96 -9.00 14.05
C GLY A 155 -11.80 -10.24 13.78
N LEU A 156 -12.27 -10.40 12.55
CA LEU A 156 -13.03 -11.55 12.05
C LEU A 156 -12.09 -12.55 11.35
N LYS A 157 -12.62 -13.71 10.99
CA LYS A 157 -11.87 -14.70 10.21
C LYS A 157 -11.54 -14.15 8.83
N GLU A 158 -10.32 -14.37 8.38
CA GLU A 158 -9.75 -13.81 7.13
C GLU A 158 -10.36 -14.47 5.87
N CYS A 159 -11.68 -14.42 5.79
CA CYS A 159 -12.48 -14.94 4.70
C CYS A 159 -13.78 -14.14 4.62
N GLY A 160 -14.17 -13.75 3.42
CA GLY A 160 -15.40 -13.00 3.18
C GLY A 160 -16.04 -13.36 1.85
N LEU A 161 -17.11 -12.68 1.52
CA LEU A 161 -17.73 -12.69 0.21
C LEU A 161 -17.57 -11.33 -0.44
N CYS A 162 -17.38 -11.31 -1.74
CA CYS A 162 -17.48 -10.11 -2.57
C CYS A 162 -18.33 -10.40 -3.81
N CYS A 163 -19.01 -9.37 -4.32
CA CYS A 163 -19.89 -9.52 -5.49
C CYS A 163 -19.99 -8.17 -6.20
N GLU A 164 -19.62 -8.14 -7.48
CA GLU A 164 -19.65 -6.96 -8.32
C GLU A 164 -21.09 -6.48 -8.56
N ILE A 165 -21.26 -5.16 -8.68
CA ILE A 165 -22.59 -4.54 -8.81
C ILE A 165 -22.85 -4.13 -10.27
N MET A 166 -23.84 -4.76 -10.90
CA MET A 166 -24.28 -4.49 -12.25
C MET A 166 -25.56 -3.65 -12.30
N ARG A 167 -25.69 -2.86 -13.37
CA ARG A 167 -26.94 -2.20 -13.75
C ARG A 167 -28.00 -3.21 -14.22
N GLU A 168 -29.22 -2.72 -14.44
CA GLU A 168 -30.32 -3.53 -15.00
C GLU A 168 -30.04 -4.00 -16.44
N ASP A 169 -29.24 -3.27 -17.19
CA ASP A 169 -28.84 -3.62 -18.55
C ASP A 169 -27.64 -4.58 -18.61
N GLY A 170 -27.09 -5.00 -17.46
CA GLY A 170 -25.96 -5.92 -17.34
C GLY A 170 -24.59 -5.24 -17.43
N THR A 171 -24.52 -3.92 -17.57
CA THR A 171 -23.25 -3.18 -17.51
C THR A 171 -22.87 -2.87 -16.05
N MET A 172 -21.57 -2.57 -15.80
CA MET A 172 -21.10 -2.34 -14.44
C MET A 172 -21.49 -0.95 -13.92
N MET A 173 -21.97 -0.86 -12.67
CA MET A 173 -22.19 0.40 -12.00
C MET A 173 -20.88 1.10 -11.68
N ARG A 174 -20.89 2.44 -11.71
CA ARG A 174 -19.71 3.28 -11.43
C ARG A 174 -19.94 4.13 -10.18
N ALA A 175 -18.89 4.74 -9.67
CA ALA A 175 -18.86 5.39 -8.35
C ALA A 175 -20.06 6.31 -8.06
N SER A 176 -20.55 7.11 -9.03
CA SER A 176 -21.71 7.99 -8.83
C SER A 176 -23.01 7.25 -8.56
N GLU A 177 -23.26 6.15 -9.28
CA GLU A 177 -24.46 5.32 -9.13
C GLU A 177 -24.35 4.44 -7.86
N LEU A 178 -23.14 3.94 -7.57
CA LEU A 178 -22.85 3.19 -6.35
C LEU A 178 -23.10 4.04 -5.11
N GLN A 179 -22.82 5.34 -5.18
CA GLN A 179 -23.15 6.30 -4.14
C GLN A 179 -24.65 6.38 -3.86
N GLU A 180 -25.47 6.46 -4.91
CA GLU A 180 -26.93 6.47 -4.76
C GLU A 180 -27.43 5.15 -4.17
N LYS A 181 -26.88 4.02 -4.64
CA LYS A 181 -27.22 2.70 -4.11
C LYS A 181 -26.81 2.49 -2.67
N SER A 182 -25.64 2.99 -2.25
CA SER A 182 -25.23 2.91 -0.85
C SER A 182 -26.20 3.62 0.10
N GLN A 183 -26.75 4.77 -0.34
CA GLN A 183 -27.77 5.50 0.43
C GLN A 183 -29.11 4.79 0.41
N GLU A 184 -29.55 4.27 -0.76
CA GLU A 184 -30.82 3.52 -0.89
C GLU A 184 -30.82 2.26 0.00
N TRP A 185 -29.70 1.56 0.03
CA TRP A 185 -29.55 0.32 0.80
C TRP A 185 -29.13 0.54 2.26
N GLY A 186 -28.73 1.76 2.62
CA GLY A 186 -28.21 2.07 3.96
C GLY A 186 -26.88 1.37 4.26
N ILE A 187 -26.06 1.14 3.24
CA ILE A 187 -24.79 0.41 3.32
C ILE A 187 -23.63 1.41 3.31
N LYS A 188 -22.62 1.20 4.17
CA LYS A 188 -21.40 2.03 4.20
C LYS A 188 -20.60 1.87 2.91
N PHE A 189 -20.10 2.99 2.38
CA PHE A 189 -19.35 3.02 1.12
C PHE A 189 -17.95 3.58 1.35
N ILE A 190 -16.93 2.78 1.05
CA ILE A 190 -15.50 3.11 1.16
C ILE A 190 -14.78 2.79 -0.14
N THR A 191 -13.51 3.21 -0.25
CA THR A 191 -12.64 2.86 -1.37
C THR A 191 -11.50 1.93 -0.93
N ILE A 192 -10.91 1.17 -1.87
CA ILE A 192 -9.70 0.39 -1.59
C ILE A 192 -8.55 1.31 -1.17
N LYS A 193 -8.48 2.52 -1.72
CA LYS A 193 -7.51 3.53 -1.33
C LYS A 193 -7.64 3.92 0.14
N ASP A 194 -8.87 4.08 0.66
CA ASP A 194 -9.09 4.36 2.09
C ASP A 194 -8.54 3.23 2.98
N ILE A 195 -8.70 1.97 2.55
CA ILE A 195 -8.16 0.80 3.27
C ILE A 195 -6.63 0.82 3.28
N GLN A 196 -6.00 1.13 2.14
CA GLN A 196 -4.55 1.27 2.05
C GLN A 196 -4.02 2.34 3.00
N ASP A 197 -4.63 3.53 2.99
CA ASP A 197 -4.22 4.65 3.82
C ASP A 197 -4.44 4.34 5.30
N TYR A 198 -5.56 3.71 5.64
CA TYR A 198 -5.84 3.23 6.99
C TYR A 198 -4.75 2.26 7.48
N ARG A 199 -4.36 1.28 6.67
CA ARG A 199 -3.31 0.31 6.99
C ARG A 199 -1.94 0.97 7.14
N LYS A 200 -1.57 1.86 6.21
CA LYS A 200 -0.31 2.63 6.26
C LYS A 200 -0.19 3.48 7.53
N CYS A 201 -1.31 4.00 8.04
CA CYS A 201 -1.35 4.80 9.26
C CYS A 201 -1.38 3.97 10.55
N ASN A 202 -2.08 2.82 10.57
CA ASN A 202 -2.43 2.12 11.80
C ASN A 202 -1.65 0.80 12.00
N GLU A 203 -1.09 0.18 10.97
CA GLU A 203 -0.29 -1.04 11.10
C GLU A 203 1.20 -0.72 11.28
N LYS A 204 1.91 -1.53 12.06
CA LYS A 204 3.37 -1.45 12.17
C LYS A 204 4.03 -2.30 11.08
N LEU A 205 4.36 -1.65 9.97
CA LEU A 205 4.92 -2.27 8.76
C LEU A 205 6.45 -2.34 8.75
N VAL A 206 7.11 -1.83 9.79
CA VAL A 206 8.56 -1.84 9.93
C VAL A 206 9.00 -2.62 11.17
N GLU A 207 10.12 -3.31 11.06
CA GLU A 207 10.74 -4.03 12.15
C GLU A 207 12.17 -3.53 12.38
N LYS A 208 12.46 -3.08 13.61
CA LYS A 208 13.83 -2.73 14.03
C LYS A 208 14.57 -3.99 14.44
N VAL A 209 15.56 -4.39 13.63
CA VAL A 209 16.27 -5.67 13.81
C VAL A 209 17.64 -5.54 14.43
N THR A 210 18.28 -4.37 14.37
CA THR A 210 19.63 -4.19 14.89
C THR A 210 19.95 -2.75 15.28
N LYS A 211 20.93 -2.62 16.19
CA LYS A 211 21.50 -1.34 16.62
C LYS A 211 23.00 -1.51 16.81
N THR A 212 23.81 -0.63 16.21
CA THR A 212 25.26 -0.67 16.35
C THR A 212 25.88 0.72 16.29
N LYS A 213 27.11 0.88 16.81
CA LYS A 213 27.89 2.11 16.62
C LYS A 213 28.50 2.11 15.22
N LEU A 214 28.40 3.23 14.52
CA LEU A 214 28.94 3.41 13.19
C LEU A 214 29.79 4.70 13.14
N PRO A 215 31.10 4.60 13.30
CA PRO A 215 32.00 5.70 13.00
C PRO A 215 32.06 5.93 11.47
N THR A 216 31.91 7.17 11.05
CA THR A 216 31.93 7.59 9.64
C THR A 216 32.92 8.74 9.45
N LYS A 217 33.25 9.06 8.20
CA LYS A 217 34.05 10.26 7.89
C LYS A 217 33.33 11.59 8.25
N TYR A 218 32.04 11.54 8.50
CA TYR A 218 31.22 12.69 8.90
C TYR A 218 31.01 12.80 10.40
N GLY A 219 31.33 11.76 11.18
CA GLY A 219 31.16 11.72 12.61
C GLY A 219 30.74 10.33 13.12
N ASN A 220 30.44 10.27 14.43
CA ASN A 220 30.02 9.03 15.09
C ASN A 220 28.50 8.96 15.26
N PHE A 221 27.89 7.97 14.69
CA PHE A 221 26.44 7.73 14.74
C PHE A 221 26.12 6.39 15.37
N THR A 222 24.86 6.24 15.79
CA THR A 222 24.28 4.93 16.07
C THR A 222 23.44 4.52 14.86
N ALA A 223 23.79 3.42 14.22
CA ALA A 223 23.04 2.87 13.10
C ALA A 223 21.96 1.91 13.60
N TYR A 224 20.75 2.09 13.13
CA TYR A 224 19.61 1.20 13.31
C TYR A 224 19.22 0.57 11.98
N GLY A 225 19.15 -0.75 11.92
CA GLY A 225 18.67 -1.49 10.76
C GLY A 225 17.18 -1.79 10.89
N TYR A 226 16.43 -1.54 9.83
CA TYR A 226 15.00 -1.80 9.74
C TYR A 226 14.70 -2.68 8.53
N ILE A 227 13.71 -3.57 8.68
CA ILE A 227 13.13 -4.36 7.60
C ILE A 227 11.71 -3.85 7.34
N ASN A 228 11.39 -3.57 6.08
CA ASN A 228 10.02 -3.39 5.61
C ASN A 228 9.35 -4.76 5.51
N LYS A 229 8.30 -4.99 6.29
CA LYS A 229 7.61 -6.29 6.36
C LYS A 229 6.86 -6.65 5.08
N LEU A 230 6.55 -5.67 4.22
CA LEU A 230 5.79 -5.90 2.99
C LEU A 230 6.65 -6.54 1.89
N ASN A 231 7.91 -6.11 1.77
CA ASN A 231 8.77 -6.52 0.65
C ASN A 231 10.17 -7.01 1.07
N GLY A 232 10.46 -7.01 2.38
CA GLY A 232 11.76 -7.42 2.91
C GLY A 232 12.90 -6.42 2.69
N GLU A 233 12.64 -5.23 2.18
CA GLU A 233 13.66 -4.20 1.97
C GLU A 233 14.26 -3.73 3.29
N HIS A 234 15.56 -3.41 3.24
CA HIS A 234 16.30 -2.94 4.40
C HIS A 234 16.51 -1.44 4.34
N HIS A 235 16.15 -0.75 5.42
CA HIS A 235 16.41 0.68 5.59
C HIS A 235 17.36 0.91 6.76
N VAL A 236 18.11 2.02 6.72
CA VAL A 236 19.08 2.35 7.77
C VAL A 236 18.83 3.75 8.28
N ALA A 237 18.69 3.87 9.61
CA ALA A 237 18.65 5.17 10.27
C ALA A 237 19.95 5.40 11.05
N LEU A 238 20.63 6.51 10.78
CA LEU A 238 21.82 6.96 11.51
C LEU A 238 21.39 8.04 12.51
N VAL A 239 21.49 7.74 13.79
CA VAL A 239 21.05 8.61 14.86
C VAL A 239 22.26 9.22 15.56
N LYS A 240 22.24 10.54 15.72
CA LYS A 240 23.20 11.31 16.53
C LYS A 240 22.56 11.76 17.83
N GLY A 241 23.24 11.56 18.93
CA GLY A 241 22.77 11.99 20.27
C GLY A 241 21.54 11.24 20.75
N ASP A 242 20.86 11.83 21.75
CA ASP A 242 19.60 11.36 22.31
C ASP A 242 18.43 12.13 21.66
N ILE A 243 17.43 11.41 21.18
CA ILE A 243 16.22 12.03 20.59
C ILE A 243 15.38 12.75 21.64
N GLY A 244 15.49 12.39 22.90
CA GLY A 244 14.84 13.03 24.03
C GLY A 244 13.32 12.95 23.94
N ASP A 245 12.65 14.11 24.01
CA ASP A 245 11.17 14.22 23.92
C ASP A 245 10.60 14.03 22.51
N GLY A 246 11.47 13.92 21.51
CA GLY A 246 11.13 13.71 20.11
C GLY A 246 10.72 14.96 19.33
N LYS A 247 10.85 16.16 19.91
CA LYS A 247 10.51 17.44 19.25
C LYS A 247 11.76 18.15 18.75
N ASP A 248 11.58 19.02 17.76
CA ASP A 248 12.66 19.84 17.14
C ASP A 248 13.88 19.00 16.72
N VAL A 249 13.66 17.78 16.25
CA VAL A 249 14.73 16.86 15.82
C VAL A 249 15.19 17.22 14.41
N LEU A 250 16.48 17.45 14.20
CA LEU A 250 17.00 17.68 12.85
C LEU A 250 17.03 16.38 12.09
N CYS A 251 16.22 16.27 11.00
CA CYS A 251 16.06 15.05 10.23
C CYS A 251 16.34 15.23 8.75
N ARG A 252 16.95 14.20 8.15
CA ARG A 252 17.03 14.02 6.70
C ARG A 252 16.45 12.65 6.36
N VAL A 253 15.40 12.63 5.54
CA VAL A 253 14.93 11.42 4.86
C VAL A 253 15.56 11.41 3.47
N HIS A 254 16.56 10.56 3.28
CA HIS A 254 17.35 10.46 2.06
C HIS A 254 16.94 9.20 1.28
N SER A 255 16.50 9.38 0.04
CA SER A 255 16.26 8.24 -0.85
C SER A 255 17.57 7.83 -1.51
N GLU A 256 17.86 6.54 -1.51
CA GLU A 256 19.06 5.94 -2.08
C GLU A 256 19.34 6.45 -3.50
N CYS A 257 20.61 6.72 -3.75
CA CYS A 257 21.13 7.04 -5.08
C CYS A 257 22.54 6.43 -5.22
N LEU A 258 22.62 5.16 -5.58
CA LEU A 258 23.90 4.44 -5.66
C LEU A 258 24.94 5.19 -6.50
N THR A 259 24.52 5.75 -7.62
CA THR A 259 25.43 6.48 -8.51
C THR A 259 25.97 7.78 -7.89
N GLY A 260 25.12 8.54 -7.19
CA GLY A 260 25.54 9.78 -6.52
C GLY A 260 26.22 9.52 -5.17
N ASP A 261 25.58 8.71 -4.33
CA ASP A 261 26.01 8.49 -2.93
C ASP A 261 27.32 7.70 -2.83
N THR A 262 27.54 6.73 -3.76
CA THR A 262 28.68 5.80 -3.69
C THR A 262 29.69 6.05 -4.80
N PHE A 263 29.24 6.26 -6.06
CA PHE A 263 30.17 6.41 -7.20
C PHE A 263 30.57 7.86 -7.47
N GLY A 264 29.95 8.84 -6.75
CA GLY A 264 30.28 10.25 -6.96
C GLY A 264 29.83 10.76 -8.32
N SER A 265 28.73 10.28 -8.85
CA SER A 265 28.18 10.72 -10.14
C SER A 265 27.85 12.20 -10.11
N LEU A 266 28.29 12.94 -11.09
CA LEU A 266 28.02 14.37 -11.29
C LEU A 266 26.67 14.64 -11.97
N ARG A 267 25.90 13.60 -12.31
CA ARG A 267 24.55 13.75 -12.90
C ARG A 267 23.48 14.19 -11.90
N CYS A 268 23.80 14.26 -10.62
CA CYS A 268 22.88 14.67 -9.55
C CYS A 268 23.65 15.18 -8.32
N ASP A 269 22.95 15.89 -7.47
CA ASP A 269 23.42 16.46 -6.21
C ASP A 269 23.27 15.53 -4.98
N CYS A 270 22.94 14.23 -5.18
CA CYS A 270 22.56 13.32 -4.08
C CYS A 270 23.71 13.09 -3.11
N GLY A 271 24.92 12.77 -3.59
CA GLY A 271 26.08 12.53 -2.74
C GLY A 271 26.47 13.75 -1.91
N ASP A 272 26.43 14.96 -2.51
CA ASP A 272 26.71 16.20 -1.80
C ASP A 272 25.65 16.52 -0.75
N GLN A 273 24.37 16.27 -1.04
CA GLN A 273 23.28 16.39 -0.07
C GLN A 273 23.43 15.40 1.09
N LEU A 274 23.87 14.15 0.83
CA LEU A 274 24.16 13.18 1.88
C LEU A 274 25.28 13.71 2.79
N ALA A 275 26.39 14.15 2.20
CA ALA A 275 27.55 14.68 2.92
C ALA A 275 27.17 15.90 3.78
N ALA A 276 26.44 16.84 3.20
CA ALA A 276 25.98 18.05 3.89
C ALA A 276 25.04 17.72 5.05
N ALA A 277 24.05 16.82 4.85
CA ALA A 277 23.11 16.44 5.88
C ALA A 277 23.78 15.72 7.04
N MET A 278 24.67 14.77 6.77
CA MET A 278 25.43 14.04 7.80
C MET A 278 26.31 14.99 8.61
N THR A 279 27.00 15.91 7.96
CA THR A 279 27.86 16.92 8.60
C THR A 279 27.04 17.88 9.47
N GLN A 280 25.86 18.29 8.98
CA GLN A 280 25.01 19.21 9.73
C GLN A 280 24.43 18.54 10.98
N ILE A 281 23.98 17.27 10.91
CA ILE A 281 23.51 16.49 12.04
C ILE A 281 24.63 16.26 13.08
N GLU A 282 25.85 15.94 12.62
CA GLU A 282 27.02 15.81 13.52
C GLU A 282 27.29 17.11 14.27
N LYS A 283 27.27 18.25 13.57
CA LYS A 283 27.50 19.58 14.16
C LYS A 283 26.40 19.98 15.15
N GLU A 284 25.14 19.63 14.84
CA GLU A 284 24.00 19.85 15.73
C GLU A 284 24.11 19.01 17.02
N GLY A 285 24.75 17.85 16.95
CA GLY A 285 24.90 16.90 18.05
C GLY A 285 23.64 16.05 18.34
N ARG A 286 22.53 16.30 17.64
CA ARG A 286 21.24 15.60 17.80
C ARG A 286 20.51 15.56 16.45
N GLY A 287 20.10 14.39 16.01
CA GLY A 287 19.32 14.26 14.78
C GLY A 287 19.30 12.86 14.18
N VAL A 288 18.57 12.72 13.08
CA VAL A 288 18.37 11.45 12.36
C VAL A 288 18.63 11.64 10.87
N PHE A 289 19.55 10.85 10.33
CA PHE A 289 19.70 10.65 8.90
C PHE A 289 19.09 9.30 8.55
N LEU A 290 17.94 9.28 7.88
CA LEU A 290 17.25 8.08 7.44
C LEU A 290 17.55 7.81 5.97
N TYR A 291 18.21 6.68 5.69
CA TYR A 291 18.54 6.22 4.33
C TYR A 291 17.50 5.20 3.88
N MET A 292 16.67 5.60 2.91
CA MET A 292 15.57 4.80 2.36
C MET A 292 16.00 4.11 1.06
N ARG A 293 15.81 2.81 0.98
CA ARG A 293 16.05 2.00 -0.23
C ARG A 293 14.96 2.25 -1.27
N GLN A 294 15.04 3.41 -1.95
CA GLN A 294 14.09 3.88 -2.96
C GLN A 294 14.85 4.47 -4.14
N GLU A 295 15.72 3.66 -4.77
CA GLU A 295 16.58 4.06 -5.88
C GLU A 295 15.76 4.54 -7.08
N GLY A 296 16.28 5.58 -7.75
CA GLY A 296 15.66 6.09 -8.97
C GLY A 296 14.26 6.66 -8.79
N ARG A 297 13.94 7.20 -7.61
CA ARG A 297 12.56 7.62 -7.22
C ARG A 297 11.56 6.45 -7.18
N GLY A 298 12.01 5.28 -6.73
CA GLY A 298 11.17 4.09 -6.61
C GLY A 298 11.20 3.15 -7.81
N ILE A 299 11.73 3.58 -8.97
CA ILE A 299 11.77 2.73 -10.18
C ILE A 299 12.93 1.71 -10.19
N GLY A 300 13.82 1.79 -9.23
CA GLY A 300 15.00 0.92 -9.09
C GLY A 300 16.19 1.31 -9.97
N LEU A 301 17.36 0.72 -9.65
CA LEU A 301 18.63 1.06 -10.27
C LEU A 301 18.65 0.84 -11.78
N ILE A 302 18.17 -0.32 -12.24
CA ILE A 302 18.26 -0.66 -13.68
C ILE A 302 17.39 0.27 -14.52
N ASN A 303 16.16 0.56 -14.09
CA ASN A 303 15.30 1.48 -14.82
C ASN A 303 15.81 2.93 -14.76
N LYS A 304 16.46 3.33 -13.67
CA LYS A 304 17.18 4.60 -13.60
C LYS A 304 18.30 4.69 -14.63
N LEU A 305 19.07 3.61 -14.83
CA LEU A 305 20.13 3.59 -15.86
C LEU A 305 19.54 3.66 -17.27
N LYS A 306 18.41 2.97 -17.53
CA LYS A 306 17.65 3.11 -18.79
C LYS A 306 17.14 4.54 -18.97
N ALA A 307 16.65 5.19 -17.90
CA ALA A 307 16.26 6.60 -17.96
C ALA A 307 17.44 7.51 -18.31
N TYR A 308 18.66 7.23 -17.84
CA TYR A 308 19.86 7.96 -18.24
C TYR A 308 20.16 7.81 -19.74
N GLU A 309 19.97 6.62 -20.31
CA GLU A 309 20.13 6.41 -21.75
C GLU A 309 19.11 7.24 -22.56
N LEU A 310 17.83 7.30 -22.13
CA LEU A 310 16.83 8.16 -22.76
C LEU A 310 17.14 9.66 -22.61
N GLN A 311 17.73 10.05 -21.49
CA GLN A 311 18.18 11.44 -21.27
C GLN A 311 19.34 11.83 -22.21
N GLU A 312 20.24 10.91 -22.53
CA GLU A 312 21.30 11.11 -23.53
C GLU A 312 20.73 11.33 -24.94
N GLN A 313 19.53 10.80 -25.20
CA GLN A 313 18.77 11.03 -26.43
C GLN A 313 17.95 12.33 -26.41
N GLY A 314 18.05 13.14 -25.35
CA GLY A 314 17.44 14.47 -25.26
C GLY A 314 16.22 14.59 -24.34
N MET A 315 15.69 13.50 -23.81
CA MET A 315 14.56 13.55 -22.85
C MET A 315 15.00 14.24 -21.56
N ASP A 316 14.05 14.80 -20.82
CA ASP A 316 14.32 15.18 -19.42
C ASP A 316 14.05 14.01 -18.46
N THR A 317 14.30 14.21 -17.16
CA THR A 317 14.16 13.15 -16.16
C THR A 317 12.71 12.67 -16.00
N LEU A 318 11.74 13.57 -16.12
CA LEU A 318 10.31 13.23 -15.99
C LEU A 318 9.84 12.45 -17.22
N ASP A 319 10.12 12.97 -18.40
CA ASP A 319 9.72 12.33 -19.67
C ASP A 319 10.36 10.96 -19.85
N ALA A 320 11.62 10.77 -19.39
CA ALA A 320 12.28 9.47 -19.41
C ALA A 320 11.59 8.44 -18.52
N ASN A 321 11.12 8.83 -17.31
CA ASN A 321 10.37 7.94 -16.44
C ASN A 321 8.99 7.57 -17.05
N LEU A 322 8.27 8.55 -17.59
CA LEU A 322 6.99 8.33 -18.28
C LEU A 322 7.14 7.39 -19.49
N ALA A 323 8.19 7.58 -20.29
CA ALA A 323 8.48 6.71 -21.44
C ALA A 323 8.78 5.25 -21.04
N LEU A 324 9.26 5.02 -19.82
CA LEU A 324 9.47 3.68 -19.25
C LEU A 324 8.21 3.10 -18.58
N GLY A 325 7.09 3.83 -18.59
CA GLY A 325 5.81 3.39 -18.02
C GLY A 325 5.65 3.66 -16.52
N PHE A 326 6.51 4.52 -15.93
CA PHE A 326 6.43 4.88 -14.51
C PHE A 326 5.82 6.28 -14.33
N LYS A 327 5.30 6.56 -13.14
CA LYS A 327 4.98 7.93 -12.73
C LYS A 327 6.26 8.77 -12.60
N GLY A 328 6.12 10.07 -12.49
CA GLY A 328 7.27 10.96 -12.27
C GLY A 328 8.02 10.72 -10.96
N ASP A 329 7.30 10.26 -9.94
CA ASP A 329 7.82 9.89 -8.62
C ASP A 329 6.95 8.74 -8.05
N GLU A 330 7.57 7.56 -7.81
CA GLU A 330 6.94 6.38 -7.23
C GLU A 330 7.32 6.19 -5.75
N ARG A 331 8.00 7.19 -5.14
CA ARG A 331 8.40 7.06 -3.73
C ARG A 331 7.21 7.21 -2.80
N GLU A 332 7.21 6.39 -1.77
CA GLU A 332 6.29 6.48 -0.66
C GLU A 332 7.06 6.76 0.64
N TYR A 333 6.49 7.62 1.48
CA TYR A 333 7.20 8.06 2.70
C TYR A 333 6.61 7.49 3.99
N TYR A 334 5.53 6.69 3.95
CA TYR A 334 4.93 6.09 5.14
C TYR A 334 5.90 5.16 5.90
N ILE A 335 6.72 4.36 5.19
CA ILE A 335 7.76 3.54 5.82
C ILE A 335 8.78 4.42 6.55
N GLY A 336 9.21 5.51 5.93
CA GLY A 336 10.10 6.49 6.56
C GLY A 336 9.48 7.14 7.79
N ALA A 337 8.20 7.52 7.73
CA ALA A 337 7.46 8.05 8.86
C ALA A 337 7.38 7.05 10.02
N GLN A 338 7.08 5.78 9.73
CA GLN A 338 7.03 4.73 10.74
C GLN A 338 8.40 4.49 11.41
N ILE A 339 9.50 4.51 10.65
CA ILE A 339 10.86 4.40 11.19
C ILE A 339 11.16 5.59 12.13
N LEU A 340 10.85 6.81 11.71
CA LEU A 340 11.05 8.01 12.53
C LEU A 340 10.24 7.95 13.83
N LYS A 341 8.96 7.54 13.77
CA LYS A 341 8.11 7.32 14.94
C LYS A 341 8.69 6.24 15.88
N ASP A 342 9.17 5.12 15.34
CA ASP A 342 9.77 4.03 16.13
C ASP A 342 11.09 4.47 16.82
N LEU A 343 11.78 5.47 16.27
CA LEU A 343 12.94 6.13 16.89
C LEU A 343 12.56 7.19 17.92
N GLY A 344 11.27 7.50 18.08
CA GLY A 344 10.76 8.47 19.03
C GLY A 344 10.63 9.90 18.49
N VAL A 345 10.79 10.12 17.17
CA VAL A 345 10.57 11.44 16.55
C VAL A 345 9.07 11.75 16.49
N LYS A 346 8.66 12.88 17.05
CA LYS A 346 7.28 13.38 17.04
C LYS A 346 7.16 14.65 16.20
N GLY A 347 8.16 15.56 16.34
CA GLY A 347 8.28 16.78 15.58
C GLY A 347 9.70 16.96 15.07
N MET A 348 9.86 17.45 13.84
CA MET A 348 11.18 17.58 13.23
C MET A 348 11.39 18.85 12.43
N ARG A 349 12.66 19.26 12.36
CA ARG A 349 13.18 20.16 11.34
C ARG A 349 13.68 19.32 10.17
N LEU A 350 12.91 19.31 9.07
CA LEU A 350 13.18 18.43 7.93
C LEU A 350 14.10 19.11 6.91
N MET A 351 15.28 18.54 6.70
CA MET A 351 16.19 18.94 5.61
C MET A 351 15.67 18.46 4.27
N THR A 352 15.03 19.34 3.51
CA THR A 352 14.49 19.02 2.17
C THR A 352 14.28 20.28 1.33
N ASN A 353 14.38 20.10 -0.01
CA ASN A 353 13.96 21.08 -1.00
C ASN A 353 12.65 20.64 -1.70
N ASN A 354 12.12 19.45 -1.40
CA ASN A 354 10.90 18.91 -1.99
C ASN A 354 9.70 19.16 -1.07
N PRO A 355 8.71 20.00 -1.45
CA PRO A 355 7.49 20.23 -0.67
C PRO A 355 6.64 18.96 -0.50
N ASP A 356 6.51 18.12 -1.53
CA ASP A 356 5.69 16.91 -1.48
C ASP A 356 6.14 15.97 -0.35
N LYS A 357 7.46 15.92 -0.08
CA LYS A 357 8.00 15.13 1.04
C LYS A 357 7.50 15.63 2.40
N VAL A 358 7.29 16.93 2.54
CA VAL A 358 6.71 17.53 3.76
C VAL A 358 5.28 17.04 3.93
N TYR A 359 4.43 17.23 2.91
CA TYR A 359 3.02 16.84 2.94
C TYR A 359 2.84 15.35 3.25
N GLN A 360 3.56 14.47 2.53
CA GLN A 360 3.43 13.03 2.74
C GLN A 360 3.87 12.58 4.15
N LEU A 361 4.90 13.17 4.74
CA LEU A 361 5.31 12.83 6.11
C LEU A 361 4.29 13.31 7.16
N GLU A 362 3.66 14.48 6.92
CA GLU A 362 2.59 15.00 7.79
C GLU A 362 1.33 14.13 7.74
N GLU A 363 0.93 13.62 6.56
CA GLU A 363 -0.18 12.67 6.42
C GLU A 363 0.00 11.42 7.29
N PHE A 364 1.25 10.97 7.43
CA PHE A 364 1.57 9.83 8.30
C PHE A 364 1.88 10.24 9.75
N GLY A 365 1.49 11.45 10.17
CA GLY A 365 1.45 11.91 11.56
C GLY A 365 2.81 12.21 12.15
N ILE A 366 3.74 12.73 11.37
CA ILE A 366 4.97 13.39 11.83
C ILE A 366 4.77 14.91 11.72
N GLU A 367 4.93 15.64 12.81
CA GLU A 367 4.87 17.11 12.78
C GLU A 367 6.13 17.69 12.10
N ILE A 368 5.96 18.48 11.04
CA ILE A 368 7.06 19.20 10.40
C ILE A 368 7.11 20.62 10.94
N GLU A 369 7.87 20.83 12.00
CA GLU A 369 8.00 22.13 12.67
C GLU A 369 8.68 23.17 11.79
N LYS A 370 9.63 22.74 10.94
CA LYS A 370 10.35 23.63 10.02
C LYS A 370 11.00 22.86 8.88
N ARG A 371 10.90 23.39 7.66
CA ARG A 371 11.73 23.00 6.54
C ARG A 371 13.11 23.63 6.64
N VAL A 372 14.17 22.83 6.54
CA VAL A 372 15.57 23.29 6.48
C VAL A 372 16.06 23.08 5.04
N PRO A 373 16.44 24.15 4.31
CA PRO A 373 16.98 24.01 2.96
C PRO A 373 18.28 23.21 2.95
N ILE A 374 18.45 22.37 1.92
CA ILE A 374 19.69 21.64 1.67
C ILE A 374 20.09 21.83 0.20
N LYS A 375 20.63 23.03 -0.09
CA LYS A 375 20.99 23.43 -1.44
C LYS A 375 22.48 23.17 -1.68
N MET A 376 22.77 22.61 -2.86
CA MET A 376 24.12 22.43 -3.36
C MET A 376 24.34 23.40 -4.53
N GLU A 377 25.58 23.81 -4.77
CA GLU A 377 25.91 24.58 -5.95
C GLU A 377 25.76 23.68 -7.19
N ALA A 378 25.09 24.22 -8.22
CA ALA A 378 24.89 23.49 -9.46
C ALA A 378 26.23 23.35 -10.22
N THR A 379 26.44 22.19 -10.79
CA THR A 379 27.56 21.91 -11.67
C THR A 379 27.12 21.94 -13.14
N ALA A 380 28.06 22.02 -14.06
CA ALA A 380 27.75 21.96 -15.50
C ALA A 380 27.05 20.64 -15.92
N TYR A 381 27.16 19.58 -15.10
CA TYR A 381 26.60 18.25 -15.40
C TYR A 381 25.20 18.04 -14.84
N ASP A 382 24.84 18.72 -13.75
CA ASP A 382 23.53 18.52 -13.07
C ASP A 382 22.60 19.75 -13.17
N GLU A 383 23.01 20.84 -13.77
CA GLU A 383 22.22 22.07 -13.97
C GLU A 383 20.84 21.74 -14.60
N LYS A 384 20.83 20.97 -15.70
CA LYS A 384 19.59 20.56 -16.37
C LYS A 384 18.69 19.73 -15.45
N TYR A 385 19.28 18.84 -14.66
CA TYR A 385 18.56 18.01 -13.70
C TYR A 385 17.93 18.85 -12.56
N LEU A 386 18.69 19.78 -12.00
CA LEU A 386 18.20 20.67 -10.93
C LEU A 386 17.12 21.62 -11.47
N LYS A 387 17.26 22.12 -12.68
CA LYS A 387 16.26 22.93 -13.35
C LYS A 387 14.95 22.15 -13.58
N THR A 388 15.02 20.91 -14.04
CA THR A 388 13.82 20.05 -14.16
C THR A 388 13.16 19.84 -12.80
N LYS A 389 13.93 19.63 -11.72
CA LYS A 389 13.39 19.54 -10.36
C LYS A 389 12.64 20.82 -9.96
N GLN A 390 13.19 22.00 -10.24
CA GLN A 390 12.56 23.27 -9.89
C GLN A 390 11.33 23.53 -10.76
N ASP A 391 11.46 23.48 -12.08
CA ASP A 391 10.46 23.96 -13.03
C ASP A 391 9.28 23.00 -13.19
N ARG A 392 9.53 21.68 -13.12
CA ARG A 392 8.54 20.64 -13.42
C ARG A 392 8.11 19.80 -12.21
N MET A 393 8.87 19.85 -11.10
CA MET A 393 8.64 19.01 -9.93
C MET A 393 8.50 19.83 -8.63
N GLY A 394 8.32 21.13 -8.72
CA GLY A 394 8.02 22.02 -7.60
C GLY A 394 9.10 22.13 -6.52
N HIS A 395 10.33 21.69 -6.78
CA HIS A 395 11.40 21.82 -5.79
C HIS A 395 11.80 23.29 -5.57
N ILE A 396 12.04 23.67 -4.32
CA ILE A 396 12.42 25.01 -3.90
C ILE A 396 13.95 25.09 -3.92
N LEU A 397 14.54 25.45 -5.04
CA LEU A 397 16.00 25.53 -5.23
C LEU A 397 16.51 26.96 -5.31
N ASP A 398 15.68 27.95 -5.74
CA ASP A 398 16.02 29.37 -5.97
C ASP A 398 17.26 29.48 -6.88
N MET A 399 17.24 28.80 -8.01
CA MET A 399 18.31 28.82 -9.02
C MET A 399 18.16 30.03 -9.93
#